data_ecc4fd351a623a282368bb881c06ed6a
#
_entry.id   ecc4fd351a623a282368bb881c06ed6a
#
_cell.length_a   1.000
_cell.length_b   1.000
_cell.length_c   1.000
_cell.angle_alpha   90.00
_cell.angle_beta   90.00
_cell.angle_gamma   90.00
#
_symmetry.space_group_name_H-M   'P 1'
#
loop_
_entity.id
_entity.type
_entity.pdbx_description
1 polymer ?
#
loop_
_entity_poly.entity_id
_entity_poly.type
_entity_poly.pdbx_seq_one_letter_code
_entity_poly.pdbx_strand_id
1 'polypeptide(L)'
;MHAPTAVIHPEARIGQGVTIDPFAYIERDVVIGDGCHIYPHAVILNGARIGRDCRIFPGAVISGIPQDLKFAGEDTTAEIGDRTTIRECVTINRGTASKGRTVVGSDCLIMAYSHVAHDCVVHNHVIIGNASQI
;
A
#
# COMPACT_ATOMS: atom_id res chain seq x y z
N MET A 1 -14.29 2.53 11.24
CA MET A 1 -14.74 3.94 11.26
C MET A 1 -13.90 4.78 10.30
N HIS A 2 -14.55 5.60 9.52
CA HIS A 2 -13.85 6.46 8.55
C HIS A 2 -13.94 7.90 9.02
N ALA A 3 -12.80 8.54 9.21
CA ALA A 3 -12.76 9.93 9.66
C ALA A 3 -13.37 10.86 8.60
N PRO A 4 -14.15 11.88 9.00
CA PRO A 4 -14.78 12.80 8.04
C PRO A 4 -13.77 13.61 7.22
N THR A 5 -12.55 13.79 7.74
CA THR A 5 -11.48 14.53 7.05
C THR A 5 -10.60 13.64 6.17
N ALA A 6 -10.83 12.33 6.14
CA ALA A 6 -10.19 11.46 5.17
C ALA A 6 -10.83 11.67 3.80
N VAL A 7 -10.02 11.60 2.75
CA VAL A 7 -10.50 11.68 1.36
C VAL A 7 -10.52 10.26 0.80
N ILE A 8 -11.72 9.71 0.67
CA ILE A 8 -11.92 8.34 0.20
C ILE A 8 -12.77 8.39 -1.06
N HIS A 9 -12.23 7.91 -2.18
CA HIS A 9 -12.99 7.87 -3.42
C HIS A 9 -14.21 6.95 -3.24
N PRO A 10 -15.41 7.35 -3.69
CA PRO A 10 -16.63 6.54 -3.50
C PRO A 10 -16.56 5.14 -4.11
N GLU A 11 -15.75 4.94 -5.14
CA GLU A 11 -15.60 3.65 -5.81
C GLU A 11 -14.52 2.76 -5.20
N ALA A 12 -13.76 3.25 -4.21
CA ALA A 12 -12.82 2.40 -3.49
C ALA A 12 -13.57 1.29 -2.74
N ARG A 13 -13.02 0.10 -2.77
CA ARG A 13 -13.64 -1.07 -2.11
C ARG A 13 -13.00 -1.28 -0.76
N ILE A 14 -13.71 -0.87 0.28
CA ILE A 14 -13.25 -0.92 1.67
C ILE A 14 -13.99 -2.03 2.40
N GLY A 15 -13.24 -2.92 3.02
CA GLY A 15 -13.81 -4.04 3.77
C GLY A 15 -14.50 -3.63 5.09
N GLN A 16 -14.91 -4.64 5.84
CA GLN A 16 -15.57 -4.47 7.12
C GLN A 16 -14.57 -4.14 8.22
N GLY A 17 -14.98 -3.29 9.17
CA GLY A 17 -14.16 -3.00 10.35
C GLY A 17 -12.87 -2.26 10.04
N VAL A 18 -12.78 -1.60 8.91
CA VAL A 18 -11.60 -0.81 8.53
C VAL A 18 -11.66 0.55 9.23
N THR A 19 -10.57 0.91 9.89
CA THR A 19 -10.38 2.25 10.46
C THR A 19 -9.57 3.09 9.49
N ILE A 20 -10.10 4.25 9.14
CA ILE A 20 -9.40 5.21 8.28
C ILE A 20 -9.33 6.53 9.05
N ASP A 21 -8.12 6.93 9.39
CA ASP A 21 -7.86 8.08 10.24
C ASP A 21 -7.90 9.41 9.46
N PRO A 22 -7.93 10.55 10.15
CA PRO A 22 -7.98 11.87 9.52
C PRO A 22 -6.84 12.07 8.51
N PHE A 23 -7.18 12.73 7.40
CA PHE A 23 -6.24 13.14 6.34
C PHE A 23 -5.60 11.99 5.56
N ALA A 24 -6.08 10.76 5.71
CA ALA A 24 -5.74 9.69 4.79
C ALA A 24 -6.33 9.97 3.41
N TYR A 25 -5.64 9.52 2.36
CA TYR A 25 -6.07 9.72 0.99
C TYR A 25 -6.14 8.38 0.25
N ILE A 26 -7.33 8.03 -0.25
CA ILE A 26 -7.57 6.73 -0.90
C ILE A 26 -8.19 6.96 -2.26
N GLU A 27 -7.52 6.50 -3.31
CA GLU A 27 -7.96 6.66 -4.68
C GLU A 27 -9.02 5.63 -5.10
N ARG A 28 -9.49 5.77 -6.33
CA ARG A 28 -10.62 5.05 -6.89
C ARG A 28 -10.40 3.54 -7.01
N ASP A 29 -9.28 3.13 -7.61
CA ASP A 29 -9.00 1.72 -7.89
C ASP A 29 -8.18 1.10 -6.76
N VAL A 30 -8.80 1.06 -5.57
CA VAL A 30 -8.17 0.56 -4.35
C VAL A 30 -9.06 -0.49 -3.73
N VAL A 31 -8.45 -1.58 -3.25
CA VAL A 31 -9.12 -2.60 -2.45
C VAL A 31 -8.40 -2.72 -1.12
N ILE A 32 -9.16 -2.56 -0.03
CA ILE A 32 -8.64 -2.72 1.34
C ILE A 32 -9.46 -3.80 2.03
N GLY A 33 -8.78 -4.83 2.48
CA GLY A 33 -9.42 -5.96 3.16
C GLY A 33 -9.92 -5.63 4.56
N ASP A 34 -10.66 -6.56 5.14
CA ASP A 34 -11.30 -6.38 6.45
C ASP A 34 -10.26 -6.11 7.55
N GLY A 35 -10.66 -5.30 8.53
CA GLY A 35 -9.90 -5.11 9.76
C GLY A 35 -8.64 -4.26 9.64
N CYS A 36 -8.38 -3.66 8.50
CA CYS A 36 -7.21 -2.80 8.31
C CYS A 36 -7.31 -1.50 9.09
N HIS A 37 -6.16 -0.93 9.40
CA HIS A 37 -6.06 0.42 9.97
C HIS A 37 -5.17 1.28 9.06
N ILE A 38 -5.77 2.30 8.49
CA ILE A 38 -5.09 3.29 7.65
C ILE A 38 -4.89 4.53 8.51
N TYR A 39 -3.66 4.82 8.86
CA TYR A 39 -3.28 5.88 9.79
C TYR A 39 -3.35 7.26 9.12
N PRO A 40 -3.27 8.35 9.92
CA PRO A 40 -3.34 9.71 9.36
C PRO A 40 -2.25 9.94 8.30
N HIS A 41 -2.60 10.67 7.25
CA HIS A 41 -1.67 11.04 6.17
C HIS A 41 -1.10 9.85 5.37
N ALA A 42 -1.64 8.66 5.51
CA ALA A 42 -1.30 7.57 4.60
C ALA A 42 -1.94 7.80 3.24
N VAL A 43 -1.25 7.44 2.17
CA VAL A 43 -1.69 7.67 0.79
C VAL A 43 -1.79 6.32 0.07
N ILE A 44 -3.00 5.97 -0.32
CA ILE A 44 -3.28 4.69 -1.01
C ILE A 44 -3.73 5.01 -2.43
N LEU A 45 -2.90 4.69 -3.39
CA LEU A 45 -3.10 5.10 -4.78
C LEU A 45 -3.68 3.97 -5.64
N ASN A 46 -4.10 4.30 -6.85
CA ASN A 46 -4.70 3.35 -7.80
C ASN A 46 -3.82 2.12 -8.01
N GLY A 47 -4.44 0.96 -8.01
CA GLY A 47 -3.77 -0.32 -8.15
C GLY A 47 -3.44 -1.00 -6.83
N ALA A 48 -3.65 -0.35 -5.69
CA ALA A 48 -3.40 -0.96 -4.39
C ALA A 48 -4.39 -2.08 -4.09
N ARG A 49 -3.87 -3.21 -3.66
CA ARG A 49 -4.65 -4.39 -3.24
C ARG A 49 -4.11 -4.82 -1.89
N ILE A 50 -4.78 -4.40 -0.82
CA ILE A 50 -4.33 -4.62 0.56
C ILE A 50 -5.20 -5.72 1.18
N GLY A 51 -4.55 -6.71 1.76
CA GLY A 51 -5.22 -7.83 2.40
C GLY A 51 -5.86 -7.46 3.74
N ARG A 52 -6.09 -8.46 4.59
CA ARG A 52 -6.81 -8.29 5.85
C ARG A 52 -5.86 -7.89 6.99
N ASP A 53 -6.39 -7.15 7.96
CA ASP A 53 -5.71 -6.85 9.22
C ASP A 53 -4.32 -6.21 9.04
N CYS A 54 -4.15 -5.45 7.97
CA CYS A 54 -2.94 -4.69 7.73
C CYS A 54 -2.97 -3.35 8.45
N ARG A 55 -1.79 -2.81 8.75
CA ARG A 55 -1.63 -1.47 9.32
C ARG A 55 -0.72 -0.65 8.42
N ILE A 56 -1.23 0.48 7.95
CA ILE A 56 -0.52 1.40 7.04
C ILE A 56 -0.30 2.71 7.78
N PHE A 57 0.93 2.97 8.18
CA PHE A 57 1.33 4.06 9.08
C PHE A 57 1.44 5.41 8.36
N PRO A 58 1.52 6.52 9.12
CA PRO A 58 1.51 7.86 8.53
C PRO A 58 2.60 8.08 7.51
N GLY A 59 2.26 8.74 6.42
CA GLY A 59 3.19 9.12 5.36
C GLY A 59 3.57 7.98 4.42
N ALA A 60 3.12 6.76 4.66
CA ALA A 60 3.35 5.66 3.71
C ALA A 60 2.58 5.92 2.42
N VAL A 61 3.18 5.56 1.29
CA VAL A 61 2.56 5.70 -0.03
C VAL A 61 2.53 4.34 -0.70
N ILE A 62 1.33 3.81 -0.87
CA ILE A 62 1.11 2.49 -1.47
C ILE A 62 0.65 2.66 -2.90
N SER A 63 1.28 1.91 -3.80
CA SER A 63 0.94 1.87 -5.23
C SER A 63 1.30 3.15 -5.98
N GLY A 64 2.40 3.78 -5.59
CA GLY A 64 2.96 4.90 -6.35
C GLY A 64 3.36 4.48 -7.76
N ILE A 65 3.40 5.45 -8.66
CA ILE A 65 3.82 5.24 -10.04
C ILE A 65 5.27 4.73 -10.05
N PRO A 66 5.58 3.70 -10.85
CA PRO A 66 6.95 3.19 -10.97
C PRO A 66 7.95 4.28 -11.34
N GLN A 67 9.10 4.25 -10.70
CA GLN A 67 10.21 5.14 -11.04
C GLN A 67 11.01 4.53 -12.20
N ASP A 68 10.35 4.36 -13.31
CA ASP A 68 10.90 3.76 -14.52
C ASP A 68 10.45 4.60 -15.71
N LEU A 69 11.41 5.13 -16.45
CA LEU A 69 11.13 5.99 -17.61
C LEU A 69 10.34 5.28 -18.71
N LYS A 70 10.34 3.95 -18.73
CA LYS A 70 9.58 3.16 -19.70
C LYS A 70 8.11 3.00 -19.30
N PHE A 71 7.73 3.36 -18.07
CA PHE A 71 6.35 3.23 -17.62
C PHE A 71 5.48 4.21 -18.39
N ALA A 72 4.42 3.71 -19.02
CA ALA A 72 3.53 4.49 -19.87
C ALA A 72 2.08 4.48 -19.36
N GLY A 73 1.87 4.28 -18.07
CA GLY A 73 0.54 4.31 -17.46
C GLY A 73 -0.20 2.98 -17.52
N GLU A 74 0.52 1.88 -17.67
CA GLU A 74 -0.09 0.54 -17.72
C GLU A 74 -0.89 0.24 -16.46
N ASP A 75 -1.92 -0.58 -16.61
CA ASP A 75 -2.80 -1.02 -15.54
C ASP A 75 -2.09 -2.10 -14.71
N THR A 76 -1.46 -1.69 -13.63
CA THR A 76 -0.68 -2.59 -12.77
C THR A 76 -1.08 -2.43 -11.31
N THR A 77 -0.62 -3.34 -10.47
CA THR A 77 -0.99 -3.37 -9.04
C THR A 77 0.21 -3.36 -8.11
N ALA A 78 -0.07 -2.98 -6.86
CA ALA A 78 0.78 -3.22 -5.71
C ALA A 78 -0.05 -4.02 -4.71
N GLU A 79 0.38 -5.24 -4.43
CA GLU A 79 -0.39 -6.19 -3.63
C GLU A 79 0.30 -6.43 -2.30
N ILE A 80 -0.46 -6.26 -1.21
CA ILE A 80 0.02 -6.49 0.15
C ILE A 80 -0.84 -7.61 0.75
N GLY A 81 -0.19 -8.62 1.28
CA GLY A 81 -0.86 -9.76 1.89
C GLY A 81 -1.55 -9.40 3.20
N ASP A 82 -1.88 -10.41 3.98
CA ASP A 82 -2.63 -10.23 5.23
C ASP A 82 -1.68 -9.92 6.41
N ARG A 83 -2.17 -9.20 7.42
CA ARG A 83 -1.46 -8.95 8.69
C ARG A 83 -0.07 -8.34 8.52
N THR A 84 0.14 -7.60 7.47
CA THR A 84 1.40 -6.91 7.19
C THR A 84 1.33 -5.49 7.74
N THR A 85 2.42 -5.06 8.35
CA THR A 85 2.58 -3.70 8.87
C THR A 85 3.54 -2.93 7.98
N ILE A 86 3.06 -1.80 7.47
CA ILE A 86 3.84 -0.85 6.67
C ILE A 86 4.05 0.39 7.53
N ARG A 87 5.28 0.65 7.92
CA ARG A 87 5.60 1.75 8.83
C ARG A 87 5.72 3.10 8.10
N GLU A 88 6.06 4.12 8.87
CA GLU A 88 6.02 5.52 8.42
C GLU A 88 6.88 5.76 7.17
N CYS A 89 6.32 6.51 6.24
CA CYS A 89 7.02 6.99 5.04
C CYS A 89 7.61 5.89 4.16
N VAL A 90 7.14 4.67 4.29
CA VAL A 90 7.48 3.58 3.35
C VAL A 90 6.82 3.89 2.01
N THR A 91 7.53 3.62 0.93
CA THR A 91 6.97 3.73 -0.42
C THR A 91 7.00 2.36 -1.10
N ILE A 92 5.86 1.97 -1.66
CA ILE A 92 5.73 0.74 -2.44
C ILE A 92 5.14 1.13 -3.79
N ASN A 93 5.93 1.01 -4.86
CA ASN A 93 5.45 1.34 -6.18
C ASN A 93 4.72 0.18 -6.81
N ARG A 94 3.73 0.46 -7.67
CA ARG A 94 3.03 -0.59 -8.41
C ARG A 94 3.92 -1.14 -9.52
N GLY A 95 3.52 -2.27 -10.10
CA GLY A 95 4.29 -2.95 -11.14
C GLY A 95 4.38 -2.16 -12.44
N THR A 96 5.30 -2.60 -13.29
CA THR A 96 5.37 -2.17 -14.69
C THR A 96 4.78 -3.27 -15.59
N ALA A 97 4.83 -3.08 -16.91
CA ALA A 97 4.43 -4.11 -17.86
C ALA A 97 5.27 -5.40 -17.73
N SER A 98 6.45 -5.32 -17.13
CA SER A 98 7.36 -6.46 -16.97
C SER A 98 6.74 -7.61 -16.17
N LYS A 99 6.19 -7.30 -14.99
CA LYS A 99 5.54 -8.29 -14.13
C LYS A 99 4.06 -7.98 -13.88
N GLY A 100 3.65 -6.75 -14.10
CA GLY A 100 2.28 -6.29 -13.87
C GLY A 100 1.94 -6.03 -12.42
N ARG A 101 2.81 -6.37 -11.48
CA ARG A 101 2.55 -6.19 -10.05
C ARG A 101 3.82 -6.17 -9.22
N THR A 102 3.73 -5.45 -8.10
CA THR A 102 4.68 -5.54 -6.98
C THR A 102 3.97 -6.27 -5.85
N VAL A 103 4.67 -7.15 -5.16
CA VAL A 103 4.06 -7.98 -4.10
C VAL A 103 4.84 -7.85 -2.80
N VAL A 104 4.11 -7.56 -1.72
CA VAL A 104 4.57 -7.75 -0.35
C VAL A 104 3.66 -8.79 0.29
N GLY A 105 4.25 -9.83 0.85
CA GLY A 105 3.51 -10.96 1.38
C GLY A 105 2.78 -10.67 2.70
N SER A 106 2.32 -11.74 3.32
CA SER A 106 1.62 -11.69 4.61
C SER A 106 2.59 -11.72 5.79
N ASP A 107 2.13 -11.20 6.95
CA ASP A 107 2.89 -11.24 8.20
C ASP A 107 4.27 -10.59 8.10
N CYS A 108 4.39 -9.58 7.27
CA CYS A 108 5.63 -8.81 7.09
C CYS A 108 5.64 -7.57 7.97
N LEU A 109 6.84 -7.08 8.23
CA LEU A 109 7.06 -5.75 8.83
C LEU A 109 8.02 -4.98 7.92
N ILE A 110 7.53 -3.93 7.30
CA ILE A 110 8.34 -3.05 6.46
C ILE A 110 8.60 -1.78 7.27
N MET A 111 9.83 -1.62 7.73
CA MET A 111 10.16 -0.55 8.67
C MET A 111 10.32 0.79 7.96
N ALA A 112 10.28 1.86 8.76
CA ALA A 112 10.17 3.23 8.27
C ALA A 112 11.20 3.59 7.20
N TYR A 113 10.76 4.41 6.24
CA TYR A 113 11.57 4.97 5.15
C TYR A 113 12.12 3.93 4.16
N SER A 114 11.65 2.67 4.22
CA SER A 114 12.04 1.67 3.24
C SER A 114 11.29 1.86 1.93
N HIS A 115 11.86 1.35 0.84
CA HIS A 115 11.26 1.40 -0.48
C HIS A 115 11.22 0.01 -1.10
N VAL A 116 10.07 -0.35 -1.66
CA VAL A 116 9.91 -1.56 -2.48
C VAL A 116 9.63 -1.11 -3.91
N ALA A 117 10.58 -1.37 -4.80
CA ALA A 117 10.49 -0.92 -6.19
C ALA A 117 9.48 -1.76 -6.98
N HIS A 118 9.11 -1.24 -8.14
CA HIS A 118 8.21 -1.91 -9.06
C HIS A 118 8.68 -3.34 -9.39
N ASP A 119 7.72 -4.24 -9.54
CA ASP A 119 7.92 -5.64 -9.93
C ASP A 119 8.70 -6.50 -8.93
N CYS A 120 9.05 -5.98 -7.76
CA CYS A 120 9.69 -6.75 -6.71
C CYS A 120 8.69 -7.67 -6.00
N VAL A 121 9.19 -8.75 -5.45
CA VAL A 121 8.41 -9.69 -4.63
C VAL A 121 9.08 -9.83 -3.28
N VAL A 122 8.38 -9.46 -2.23
CA VAL A 122 8.75 -9.72 -0.84
C VAL A 122 7.83 -10.82 -0.34
N HIS A 123 8.41 -11.94 0.06
CA HIS A 123 7.62 -13.10 0.50
C HIS A 123 7.07 -12.91 1.91
N ASN A 124 6.39 -13.95 2.44
CA ASN A 124 5.77 -13.89 3.76
C ASN A 124 6.79 -13.87 4.89
N HIS A 125 6.40 -13.32 6.04
CA HIS A 125 7.22 -13.31 7.27
C HIS A 125 8.57 -12.61 7.11
N VAL A 126 8.65 -11.61 6.24
CA VAL A 126 9.89 -10.85 6.02
C VAL A 126 9.86 -9.58 6.88
N ILE A 127 11.00 -9.27 7.48
CA ILE A 127 11.23 -7.99 8.15
C ILE A 127 12.27 -7.23 7.33
N ILE A 128 11.88 -6.05 6.86
CA ILE A 128 12.78 -5.15 6.14
C ILE A 128 13.16 -4.03 7.11
N GLY A 129 14.45 -3.87 7.37
CA GLY A 129 14.97 -2.86 8.29
C GLY A 129 14.79 -1.44 7.75
N ASN A 130 14.95 -0.44 8.64
CA ASN A 130 14.74 0.96 8.31
C ASN A 130 15.55 1.41 7.09
N ALA A 131 14.95 2.24 6.26
CA ALA A 131 15.60 2.89 5.11
C ALA A 131 16.25 1.91 4.13
N SER A 132 15.74 0.68 4.04
CA SER A 132 16.21 -0.28 3.05
C SER A 132 15.64 0.03 1.67
N GLN A 133 16.40 -0.29 0.65
CA GLN A 133 15.99 -0.14 -0.75
C GLN A 133 15.97 -1.52 -1.41
N ILE A 134 14.79 -1.92 -1.84
CA ILE A 134 14.59 -3.22 -2.49
C ILE A 134 14.42 -3.03 -3.98
#